data_20c23ad5f68a381e19642f6ea92feec1
#
_entry.id   20c23ad5f68a381e19642f6ea92feec1
#
_cell.length_a   1.000
_cell.length_b   1.000
_cell.length_c   1.000
_cell.angle_alpha   90.00
_cell.angle_beta   90.00
_cell.angle_gamma   90.00
#
_symmetry.space_group_name_H-M   'P 1'
#
loop_
_entity.id
_entity.type
_entity.pdbx_description
1 polymer ?
#
loop_
_entity_poly.entity_id
_entity_poly.type
_entity_poly.pdbx_seq_one_letter_code
_entity_poly.pdbx_strand_id
1 'polypeptide(L)'
;MTISLLEHPLGAQPGQPGDRSAFHFETITRLPSTASGLGRDGARYGRTGIIHTPHGDIRTPAFVPVGTQAAMKAVLPEQMKDLGAQCLLANAFHLFERLGEDVLDAAGGLARFMNWDGPTFTDSG
;
A
#
# COMPACT_ATOMS: atom_id res chain seq x y z
N MET A 1 3.81 -27.67 23.71
CA MET A 1 2.93 -26.67 23.09
C MET A 1 3.66 -26.17 21.85
N THR A 2 3.33 -26.70 20.68
CA THR A 2 4.10 -26.51 19.43
C THR A 2 3.55 -25.30 18.73
N ILE A 3 4.36 -24.24 18.64
CA ILE A 3 4.02 -23.04 17.85
C ILE A 3 4.23 -23.44 16.38
N SER A 4 3.14 -23.61 15.66
CA SER A 4 3.15 -23.72 14.20
C SER A 4 3.42 -22.33 13.62
N LEU A 5 4.65 -22.10 13.19
CA LEU A 5 4.99 -20.99 12.32
C LEU A 5 4.22 -21.21 11.02
N LEU A 6 3.20 -20.38 10.79
CA LEU A 6 2.57 -20.25 9.49
C LEU A 6 3.65 -19.83 8.49
N GLU A 7 4.09 -20.79 7.68
CA GLU A 7 4.98 -20.55 6.55
C GLU A 7 4.27 -19.57 5.58
N HIS A 8 4.69 -18.33 5.62
CA HIS A 8 4.48 -17.44 4.48
C HIS A 8 5.39 -17.95 3.35
N PRO A 9 4.85 -18.31 2.19
CA PRO A 9 5.68 -18.68 1.06
C PRO A 9 6.45 -17.45 0.59
N LEU A 10 7.69 -17.31 1.08
CA LEU A 10 8.69 -16.46 0.47
C LEU A 10 9.03 -17.09 -0.88
N GLY A 11 8.45 -16.58 -1.95
CA GLY A 11 8.74 -17.07 -3.30
C GLY A 11 7.54 -17.10 -4.24
N ALA A 12 6.59 -16.19 -4.10
CA ALA A 12 5.59 -16.01 -5.15
C ALA A 12 6.30 -15.60 -6.44
N GLN A 13 6.31 -16.47 -7.42
CA GLN A 13 6.71 -16.17 -8.80
C GLN A 13 5.85 -14.99 -9.28
N PRO A 14 6.37 -14.05 -10.09
CA PRO A 14 5.55 -12.99 -10.65
C PRO A 14 4.37 -13.65 -11.39
N GLY A 15 3.17 -13.30 -10.97
CA GLY A 15 1.94 -13.88 -11.49
C GLY A 15 1.82 -13.67 -12.99
N GLN A 16 1.14 -14.58 -13.65
CA GLN A 16 0.85 -14.46 -15.08
C GLN A 16 -0.03 -13.23 -15.34
N PRO A 17 0.05 -12.58 -16.50
CA PRO A 17 -0.84 -11.48 -16.86
C PRO A 17 -2.31 -11.91 -16.69
N GLY A 18 -3.03 -11.23 -15.78
CA GLY A 18 -4.44 -11.55 -15.46
C GLY A 18 -4.65 -12.18 -14.07
N ASP A 19 -3.62 -12.63 -13.39
CA ASP A 19 -3.72 -13.09 -12.00
C ASP A 19 -3.76 -11.87 -11.04
N ARG A 20 -4.95 -11.53 -10.57
CA ARG A 20 -5.18 -10.43 -9.61
C ARG A 20 -4.70 -10.76 -8.18
N SER A 21 -4.28 -11.99 -7.92
CA SER A 21 -3.75 -12.38 -6.61
C SER A 21 -2.29 -11.97 -6.41
N ALA A 22 -1.57 -11.62 -7.47
CA ALA A 22 -0.16 -11.28 -7.42
C ALA A 22 0.08 -9.76 -7.38
N PHE A 23 0.93 -9.33 -6.46
CA PHE A 23 1.41 -7.95 -6.43
C PHE A 23 2.28 -7.67 -7.66
N HIS A 24 1.87 -6.70 -8.51
CA HIS A 24 2.65 -6.29 -9.66
C HIS A 24 2.35 -4.84 -10.06
N PHE A 25 3.24 -4.25 -10.87
CA PHE A 25 3.10 -2.90 -11.41
C PHE A 25 2.92 -2.94 -12.92
N GLU A 26 1.84 -2.32 -13.40
CA GLU A 26 1.58 -2.12 -14.83
C GLU A 26 1.89 -0.67 -15.21
N THR A 27 2.72 -0.45 -16.23
CA THR A 27 2.93 0.89 -16.80
C THR A 27 1.89 1.20 -17.86
N ILE A 28 1.10 2.25 -17.67
CA ILE A 28 0.08 2.66 -18.63
C ILE A 28 0.66 3.66 -19.63
N THR A 29 1.35 4.69 -19.17
CA THR A 29 1.92 5.73 -20.03
C THR A 29 3.28 6.16 -19.52
N ARG A 30 4.19 6.44 -20.45
CA ARG A 30 5.50 7.06 -20.17
C ARG A 30 5.55 8.46 -20.74
N LEU A 31 6.33 9.35 -20.14
CA LEU A 31 6.60 10.67 -20.69
C LEU A 31 7.14 10.54 -22.13
N PRO A 32 6.59 11.32 -23.08
CA PRO A 32 7.07 11.32 -24.46
C PRO A 32 8.53 11.81 -24.52
N SER A 33 9.22 11.43 -25.59
CA SER A 33 10.62 11.79 -25.79
C SER A 33 10.89 13.28 -25.89
N THR A 34 9.87 14.09 -26.18
CA THR A 34 9.93 15.56 -26.33
C THR A 34 9.63 16.33 -25.05
N ALA A 35 9.20 15.66 -23.95
CA ALA A 35 8.87 16.34 -22.71
C ALA A 35 10.12 16.90 -22.00
N SER A 36 10.03 18.11 -21.46
CA SER A 36 11.01 18.64 -20.51
C SER A 36 10.92 17.88 -19.20
N GLY A 37 12.02 17.70 -18.48
CA GLY A 37 12.04 16.96 -17.21
C GLY A 37 12.94 15.72 -17.27
N LEU A 38 14.11 15.92 -17.83
CA LEU A 38 15.16 14.92 -17.87
C LEU A 38 15.76 14.71 -16.47
N GLY A 39 15.99 13.46 -16.09
CA GLY A 39 16.90 13.12 -15.00
C GLY A 39 18.32 13.61 -15.30
N ARG A 40 19.20 13.57 -14.31
CA ARG A 40 20.62 14.00 -14.46
C ARG A 40 21.38 13.23 -15.56
N ASP A 41 20.93 12.02 -15.86
CA ASP A 41 21.47 11.13 -16.87
C ASP A 41 20.76 11.25 -18.25
N GLY A 42 19.88 12.24 -18.41
CA GLY A 42 19.05 12.39 -19.62
C GLY A 42 17.88 11.39 -19.68
N ALA A 43 17.72 10.53 -18.69
CA ALA A 43 16.65 9.55 -18.66
C ALA A 43 15.30 10.18 -18.28
N ARG A 44 14.22 9.57 -18.76
CA ARG A 44 12.84 10.03 -18.56
C ARG A 44 12.09 9.04 -17.71
N TYR A 45 11.99 9.36 -16.42
CA TYR A 45 11.42 8.44 -15.43
C TYR A 45 9.92 8.63 -15.21
N GLY A 46 9.35 9.73 -15.70
CA GLY A 46 7.92 10.02 -15.53
C GLY A 46 7.05 8.98 -16.23
N ARG A 47 6.15 8.39 -15.47
CA ARG A 47 5.17 7.41 -15.95
C ARG A 47 3.91 7.44 -15.12
N THR A 48 2.81 7.02 -15.71
CA THR A 48 1.61 6.60 -15.01
C THR A 48 1.50 5.09 -15.04
N GLY A 49 0.83 4.51 -14.05
CA GLY A 49 0.65 3.08 -14.00
C GLY A 49 -0.36 2.66 -12.96
N ILE A 50 -0.45 1.36 -12.75
CA ILE A 50 -1.30 0.75 -11.73
C ILE A 50 -0.44 -0.20 -10.90
N ILE A 51 -0.52 -0.08 -9.58
CA ILE A 51 -0.02 -1.08 -8.66
C ILE A 51 -1.21 -1.99 -8.35
N HIS A 52 -1.14 -3.23 -8.81
CA HIS A 52 -2.12 -4.25 -8.48
C HIS A 52 -1.78 -4.90 -7.16
N THR A 53 -2.75 -4.99 -6.25
CA THR A 53 -2.61 -5.65 -4.95
C THR A 53 -3.80 -6.56 -4.68
N PRO A 54 -3.68 -7.55 -3.79
CA PRO A 54 -4.82 -8.38 -3.38
C PRO A 54 -5.98 -7.57 -2.77
N HIS A 55 -5.70 -6.36 -2.28
CA HIS A 55 -6.67 -5.48 -1.63
C HIS A 55 -7.22 -4.38 -2.53
N GLY A 56 -6.85 -4.38 -3.81
CA GLY A 56 -7.29 -3.40 -4.80
C GLY A 56 -6.16 -2.73 -5.56
N ASP A 57 -6.52 -1.96 -6.57
CA ASP A 57 -5.60 -1.28 -7.46
C ASP A 57 -5.28 0.13 -6.96
N ILE A 58 -4.02 0.56 -7.16
CA ILE A 58 -3.58 1.92 -6.89
C ILE A 58 -3.09 2.54 -8.19
N ARG A 59 -3.81 3.53 -8.70
CA ARG A 59 -3.41 4.28 -9.90
C ARG A 59 -2.34 5.30 -9.54
N THR A 60 -1.23 5.28 -10.24
CA THR A 60 -0.09 6.17 -10.00
C THR A 60 0.02 7.26 -11.08
N PRO A 61 0.47 8.47 -10.70
CA PRO A 61 0.86 8.90 -9.36
C PRO A 61 -0.30 8.92 -8.38
N ALA A 62 -0.04 8.55 -7.12
CA ALA A 62 -1.04 8.53 -6.06
C ALA A 62 -0.52 9.29 -4.84
N PHE A 63 -1.42 9.97 -4.15
CA PHE A 63 -1.15 10.47 -2.81
C PHE A 63 -1.47 9.36 -1.78
N VAL A 64 -0.55 9.14 -0.85
CA VAL A 64 -0.70 8.16 0.22
C VAL A 64 -0.91 8.89 1.54
N PRO A 65 -2.15 9.03 2.01
CA PRO A 65 -2.42 9.65 3.32
C PRO A 65 -1.82 8.83 4.45
N VAL A 66 -1.30 9.52 5.46
CA VAL A 66 -0.60 8.90 6.59
C VAL A 66 -1.48 8.88 7.83
N GLY A 67 -1.79 7.67 8.30
CA GLY A 67 -2.43 7.41 9.59
C GLY A 67 -1.43 6.83 10.58
N THR A 68 -0.65 7.69 11.24
CA THR A 68 0.51 7.31 12.06
C THR A 68 0.22 6.18 13.07
N GLN A 69 -0.93 6.22 13.72
CA GLN A 69 -1.39 5.21 14.70
C GLN A 69 -2.64 4.47 14.17
N ALA A 70 -2.61 4.08 12.91
CA ALA A 70 -3.75 3.47 12.23
C ALA A 70 -5.03 4.35 12.23
N ALA A 71 -4.87 5.67 12.38
CA ALA A 71 -5.98 6.62 12.37
C ALA A 71 -5.59 7.93 11.69
N MET A 72 -6.52 8.48 10.91
CA MET A 72 -6.41 9.82 10.33
C MET A 72 -6.93 10.83 11.34
N LYS A 73 -6.17 11.90 11.61
CA LYS A 73 -6.63 12.96 12.51
C LYS A 73 -7.84 13.68 11.93
N ALA A 74 -8.94 13.68 12.69
CA ALA A 74 -10.18 14.39 12.38
C ALA A 74 -10.87 13.97 11.06
N VAL A 75 -10.52 12.80 10.50
CA VAL A 75 -11.14 12.26 9.28
C VAL A 75 -11.47 10.79 9.50
N LEU A 76 -12.70 10.40 9.19
CA LEU A 76 -13.11 9.00 9.25
C LEU A 76 -12.60 8.22 8.03
N PRO A 77 -12.35 6.91 8.15
CA PRO A 77 -11.90 6.08 7.03
C PRO A 77 -12.84 6.13 5.82
N GLU A 78 -14.14 6.19 6.06
CA GLU A 78 -15.16 6.30 5.00
C GLU A 78 -14.98 7.63 4.22
N GLN A 79 -14.71 8.72 4.94
CA GLN A 79 -14.46 10.03 4.31
C GLN A 79 -13.18 10.01 3.46
N MET A 80 -12.17 9.22 3.84
CA MET A 80 -10.96 9.07 3.01
C MET A 80 -11.27 8.44 1.65
N LYS A 81 -12.21 7.49 1.59
CA LYS A 81 -12.68 6.92 0.32
C LYS A 81 -13.41 7.96 -0.52
N ASP A 82 -14.30 8.73 0.08
CA ASP A 82 -15.06 9.80 -0.60
C ASP A 82 -14.12 10.89 -1.16
N LEU A 83 -13.02 11.16 -0.48
CA LEU A 83 -11.95 12.06 -0.94
C LEU A 83 -11.06 11.44 -2.02
N GLY A 84 -11.26 10.17 -2.37
CA GLY A 84 -10.53 9.49 -3.43
C GLY A 84 -9.20 8.87 -3.01
N ALA A 85 -8.95 8.67 -1.71
CA ALA A 85 -7.79 7.92 -1.26
C ALA A 85 -7.88 6.48 -1.76
N GLN A 86 -6.82 5.99 -2.40
CA GLN A 86 -6.74 4.64 -2.93
C GLN A 86 -5.99 3.68 -1.99
N CYS A 87 -5.19 4.23 -1.10
CA CYS A 87 -4.38 3.49 -0.13
C CYS A 87 -4.09 4.37 1.08
N LEU A 88 -3.76 3.76 2.20
CA LEU A 88 -3.35 4.46 3.42
C LEU A 88 -2.00 3.93 3.91
N LEU A 89 -1.24 4.78 4.59
CA LEU A 89 0.01 4.40 5.24
C LEU A 89 -0.15 4.45 6.76
N ALA A 90 0.31 3.42 7.44
CA ALA A 90 0.46 3.40 8.89
C ALA A 90 1.94 3.18 9.25
N ASN A 91 2.41 3.86 10.30
CA ASN A 91 3.80 3.74 10.70
C ASN A 91 4.00 2.53 11.61
N ALA A 92 4.83 1.57 11.16
CA ALA A 92 5.04 0.30 11.86
C ALA A 92 5.60 0.50 13.27
N PHE A 93 6.54 1.42 13.46
CA PHE A 93 7.10 1.72 14.78
C PHE A 93 6.03 2.19 15.76
N HIS A 94 5.18 3.12 15.34
CA HIS A 94 4.08 3.62 16.20
C HIS A 94 2.99 2.59 16.44
N LEU A 95 2.71 1.71 15.48
CA LEU A 95 1.81 0.58 15.68
C LEU A 95 2.32 -0.34 16.76
N PHE A 96 3.60 -0.69 16.72
CA PHE A 96 4.23 -1.55 17.70
C PHE A 96 4.32 -0.88 19.09
N GLU A 97 4.86 0.36 19.15
CA GLU A 97 5.14 1.05 20.41
C GLU A 97 3.87 1.51 21.14
N ARG A 98 2.85 1.94 20.41
CA ARG A 98 1.66 2.60 20.98
C ARG A 98 0.45 1.69 21.09
N LEU A 99 0.25 0.81 20.15
CA LEU A 99 -0.89 -0.09 20.12
C LEU A 99 -0.51 -1.49 20.61
N GLY A 100 0.62 -2.00 20.16
CA GLY A 100 1.05 -3.36 20.40
C GLY A 100 0.44 -4.36 19.39
N GLU A 101 1.16 -5.45 19.17
CA GLU A 101 0.74 -6.49 18.23
C GLU A 101 -0.51 -7.22 18.68
N ASP A 102 -0.66 -7.46 19.99
CA ASP A 102 -1.83 -8.13 20.55
C ASP A 102 -3.15 -7.43 20.23
N VAL A 103 -3.15 -6.10 20.22
CA VAL A 103 -4.33 -5.28 19.89
C VAL A 103 -4.70 -5.43 18.43
N LEU A 104 -3.70 -5.39 17.55
CA LEU A 104 -3.91 -5.55 16.10
C LEU A 104 -4.37 -6.97 15.76
N ASP A 105 -3.82 -7.99 16.40
CA ASP A 105 -4.23 -9.38 16.23
C ASP A 105 -5.66 -9.60 16.71
N ALA A 106 -6.01 -9.07 17.88
CA ALA A 106 -7.37 -9.15 18.42
C ALA A 106 -8.40 -8.44 17.51
N ALA A 107 -8.00 -7.37 16.82
CA ALA A 107 -8.83 -6.69 15.84
C ALA A 107 -8.96 -7.45 14.50
N GLY A 108 -8.12 -8.45 14.27
CA GLY A 108 -8.06 -9.19 13.01
C GLY A 108 -7.21 -8.52 11.93
N GLY A 109 -6.17 -7.81 12.35
CA GLY A 109 -5.18 -7.15 11.50
C GLY A 109 -5.42 -5.65 11.28
N LEU A 110 -4.43 -5.01 10.67
CA LEU A 110 -4.37 -3.56 10.49
C LEU A 110 -5.58 -3.00 9.72
N ALA A 111 -5.98 -3.63 8.63
CA ALA A 111 -7.09 -3.17 7.80
C ALA A 111 -8.41 -3.11 8.58
N ARG A 112 -8.69 -4.15 9.37
CA ARG A 112 -9.89 -4.17 10.24
C ARG A 112 -9.81 -3.15 11.36
N PHE A 113 -8.63 -3.01 11.97
CA PHE A 113 -8.40 -2.01 13.00
C PHE A 113 -8.62 -0.58 12.50
N MET A 114 -8.17 -0.29 11.27
CA MET A 114 -8.37 0.99 10.59
C MET A 114 -9.76 1.20 10.02
N ASN A 115 -10.62 0.17 9.99
CA ASN A 115 -11.86 0.16 9.21
C ASN A 115 -11.63 0.54 7.74
N TRP A 116 -10.57 0.00 7.16
CA TRP A 116 -10.15 0.27 5.79
C TRP A 116 -9.97 -1.03 5.01
N ASP A 117 -10.72 -1.21 3.93
CA ASP A 117 -10.72 -2.42 3.10
C ASP A 117 -9.80 -2.34 1.87
N GLY A 118 -9.21 -1.19 1.62
CA GLY A 118 -8.25 -0.98 0.53
C GLY A 118 -6.80 -1.33 0.89
N PRO A 119 -5.88 -1.14 -0.06
CA PRO A 119 -4.45 -1.34 0.18
C PRO A 119 -3.90 -0.49 1.31
N THR A 120 -3.01 -1.07 2.10
CA THR A 120 -2.27 -0.37 3.15
C THR A 120 -0.77 -0.50 2.93
N PHE A 121 -0.03 0.54 3.28
CA PHE A 121 1.42 0.53 3.39
C PHE A 121 1.82 0.64 4.85
N THR A 122 2.90 -0.04 5.22
CA THR A 122 3.60 0.21 6.48
C THR A 122 5.03 0.56 6.16
N ASP A 123 5.57 1.55 6.85
CA ASP A 123 6.99 1.85 6.81
C ASP A 123 7.72 1.05 7.90
N SER A 124 9.04 1.08 7.85
CA SER A 124 9.88 0.39 8.85
C SER A 124 10.17 1.24 10.09
N GLY A 125 9.65 2.45 10.15
CA GLY A 125 9.85 3.40 11.25
C GLY A 125 10.98 4.38 11.05
#